data_a4ba579e036bf14385c2d5caab0aa45d
#
_entry.id   a4ba579e036bf14385c2d5caab0aa45d
#
_cell.length_a   1.000
_cell.length_b   1.000
_cell.length_c   1.000
_cell.angle_alpha   90.00
_cell.angle_beta   90.00
_cell.angle_gamma   90.00
#
_symmetry.space_group_name_H-M   'P 1'
#
loop_
_entity.id
_entity.type
_entity.pdbx_description
1 polymer ?
#
loop_
_entity_poly.entity_id
_entity_poly.type
_entity_poly.pdbx_seq_one_letter_code
_entity_poly.pdbx_strand_id
1 'polypeptide(L)'
;MITDELKFRIRSALVHTPTAEQENAIDVFSMFMTDRHEQTVMILRGSAGTGKTTLAASIVKALLSLQQKMVLMAPTGRAAKVFSLYAGQPAYTIHRRIYRQKSLEGSFDLNYNSAKDTLYIIDEASMIANASNYGDTPFANGQLLDDLVQFVYNGRNCRMLLIGDQAQLPPVGEEESPALMTDVLRGYGLHVYECNLQEVLRQSQESGILWNATDVRNGMSEGRCELPKIRFDGFEDIRMVPGDELIESLASSYSKVGLDETMVITRSNKRANIYNQGIRNMVLGREEGLTRGDQLMVVKNNYSLTPNPSPIGEGNYKGEGSVVPAMEFIANGDRCVVRKVRNVHEQYGFHFAEVTMTFPDYDDYELTALVMLDTLTSEAPALTREQQEQLYQAVMEDYADVPQKQDRLKKVKEDRYYNALQVKFAYAATCHKAQGGQWAHVYVDQGYMTDDMLTPDYIHWLYTAFTRATEQLYLVNWPVAQTALSDK
;
A
#
# COMPACT_ATOMS: atom_id res chain seq x y z
N MET A 1 35.69 -14.20 1.44
CA MET A 1 35.07 -15.55 1.56
C MET A 1 33.54 -15.50 1.78
N ILE A 2 32.99 -15.04 2.89
CA ILE A 2 31.50 -15.00 3.06
C ILE A 2 30.86 -13.97 2.12
N THR A 3 31.45 -12.80 2.01
CA THR A 3 31.03 -11.72 1.10
C THR A 3 31.02 -12.18 -0.37
N ASP A 4 32.04 -12.89 -0.81
CA ASP A 4 32.14 -13.33 -2.21
C ASP A 4 31.11 -14.42 -2.55
N GLU A 5 30.85 -15.32 -1.61
CA GLU A 5 29.81 -16.33 -1.73
C GLU A 5 28.41 -15.69 -1.82
N LEU A 6 28.12 -14.70 -0.97
CA LEU A 6 26.87 -13.99 -0.99
C LEU A 6 26.66 -13.24 -2.32
N LYS A 7 27.69 -12.50 -2.79
CA LYS A 7 27.67 -11.83 -4.10
C LYS A 7 27.43 -12.82 -5.24
N PHE A 8 28.15 -13.94 -5.24
CA PHE A 8 28.00 -14.98 -6.25
C PHE A 8 26.58 -15.53 -6.29
N ARG A 9 25.99 -15.83 -5.13
CA ARG A 9 24.60 -16.36 -5.05
C ARG A 9 23.57 -15.36 -5.49
N ILE A 10 23.70 -14.07 -5.13
CA ILE A 10 22.77 -13.04 -5.62
C ILE A 10 22.87 -12.92 -7.14
N ARG A 11 24.08 -12.85 -7.71
CA ARG A 11 24.27 -12.81 -9.17
C ARG A 11 23.68 -14.03 -9.86
N SER A 12 23.89 -15.20 -9.30
CA SER A 12 23.36 -16.47 -9.86
C SER A 12 21.82 -16.54 -9.79
N ALA A 13 21.19 -15.82 -8.87
CA ALA A 13 19.74 -15.75 -8.73
C ALA A 13 19.10 -14.70 -9.64
N LEU A 14 19.88 -13.76 -10.18
CA LEU A 14 19.39 -12.78 -11.15
C LEU A 14 19.12 -13.46 -12.50
N VAL A 15 17.99 -13.09 -13.11
CA VAL A 15 17.58 -13.63 -14.43
C VAL A 15 18.37 -12.98 -15.56
N HIS A 16 18.86 -11.76 -15.35
CA HIS A 16 19.57 -10.95 -16.34
C HIS A 16 20.94 -10.50 -15.79
N THR A 17 21.84 -10.13 -16.69
CA THR A 17 23.09 -9.51 -16.31
C THR A 17 22.79 -8.21 -15.54
N PRO A 18 23.30 -8.04 -14.31
CA PRO A 18 23.06 -6.84 -13.54
C PRO A 18 23.67 -5.59 -14.20
N THR A 19 23.00 -4.46 -14.01
CA THR A 19 23.56 -3.15 -14.38
C THR A 19 24.71 -2.77 -13.43
N ALA A 20 25.47 -1.72 -13.79
CA ALA A 20 26.55 -1.24 -12.91
C ALA A 20 26.02 -0.80 -11.53
N GLU A 21 24.84 -0.19 -11.48
CA GLU A 21 24.18 0.21 -10.22
C GLU A 21 23.71 -0.99 -9.42
N GLN A 22 23.17 -2.03 -10.07
CA GLN A 22 22.78 -3.27 -9.41
C GLN A 22 23.98 -4.03 -8.87
N GLU A 23 25.11 -4.05 -9.59
CA GLU A 23 26.37 -4.62 -9.09
C GLU A 23 26.86 -3.89 -7.85
N ASN A 24 26.85 -2.55 -7.87
CA ASN A 24 27.20 -1.74 -6.69
C ASN A 24 26.25 -2.06 -5.52
N ALA A 25 24.95 -2.21 -5.77
CA ALA A 25 23.98 -2.56 -4.73
C ALA A 25 24.25 -3.95 -4.12
N ILE A 26 24.67 -4.93 -4.93
CA ILE A 26 25.09 -6.26 -4.46
C ILE A 26 26.35 -6.14 -3.58
N ASP A 27 27.28 -5.31 -3.98
CA ASP A 27 28.53 -5.08 -3.23
C ASP A 27 28.24 -4.43 -1.87
N VAL A 28 27.44 -3.35 -1.85
CA VAL A 28 27.04 -2.65 -0.62
C VAL A 28 26.20 -3.56 0.28
N PHE A 29 25.25 -4.32 -0.27
CA PHE A 29 24.47 -5.28 0.50
C PHE A 29 25.36 -6.35 1.17
N SER A 30 26.38 -6.81 0.47
CA SER A 30 27.31 -7.80 1.02
C SER A 30 28.17 -7.21 2.15
N MET A 31 28.59 -5.94 2.05
CA MET A 31 29.27 -5.23 3.14
C MET A 31 28.32 -5.03 4.34
N PHE A 32 27.11 -4.57 4.09
CA PHE A 32 26.05 -4.40 5.10
C PHE A 32 25.80 -5.69 5.89
N MET A 33 25.68 -6.84 5.20
CA MET A 33 25.43 -8.13 5.84
C MET A 33 26.60 -8.65 6.69
N THR A 34 27.81 -8.24 6.38
CA THR A 34 29.05 -8.69 7.07
C THR A 34 29.62 -7.66 8.05
N ASP A 35 28.98 -6.50 8.18
CA ASP A 35 29.37 -5.48 9.15
C ASP A 35 29.22 -6.01 10.58
N ARG A 36 30.11 -5.58 11.46
CA ARG A 36 30.13 -5.97 12.88
C ARG A 36 29.37 -4.99 13.78
N HIS A 37 28.93 -3.86 13.26
CA HIS A 37 28.07 -2.94 13.99
C HIS A 37 26.71 -3.58 14.25
N GLU A 38 26.23 -3.47 15.49
CA GLU A 38 24.96 -4.12 15.89
C GLU A 38 23.73 -3.43 15.34
N GLN A 39 23.81 -2.11 15.07
CA GLN A 39 22.69 -1.28 14.60
C GLN A 39 22.93 -0.78 13.19
N THR A 40 22.83 -1.69 12.23
CA THR A 40 23.02 -1.35 10.81
C THR A 40 21.71 -1.42 10.05
N VAL A 41 21.50 -0.45 9.17
CA VAL A 41 20.37 -0.41 8.22
C VAL A 41 20.92 -0.17 6.81
N MET A 42 20.25 -0.76 5.81
CA MET A 42 20.52 -0.45 4.41
C MET A 42 19.28 0.13 3.76
N ILE A 43 19.44 1.19 3.00
CA ILE A 43 18.44 1.78 2.13
C ILE A 43 18.77 1.42 0.69
N LEU A 44 17.84 0.75 0.01
CA LEU A 44 17.88 0.50 -1.43
C LEU A 44 16.80 1.36 -2.10
N ARG A 45 17.19 2.51 -2.60
CA ARG A 45 16.30 3.38 -3.37
C ARG A 45 16.36 2.97 -4.84
N GLY A 46 15.26 3.12 -5.52
CA GLY A 46 15.25 2.94 -6.97
C GLY A 46 13.91 3.33 -7.56
N SER A 47 13.95 3.82 -8.78
CA SER A 47 12.78 4.26 -9.52
C SER A 47 12.04 3.08 -10.16
N ALA A 48 10.87 3.34 -10.74
CA ALA A 48 10.18 2.34 -11.57
C ALA A 48 11.08 1.90 -12.75
N GLY A 49 11.04 0.61 -13.08
CA GLY A 49 11.82 0.04 -14.18
C GLY A 49 13.31 -0.18 -13.92
N THR A 50 13.85 0.13 -12.74
CA THR A 50 15.28 -0.08 -12.40
C THR A 50 15.62 -1.48 -11.88
N GLY A 51 14.60 -2.36 -11.77
CA GLY A 51 14.78 -3.74 -11.34
C GLY A 51 14.93 -3.96 -9.83
N LYS A 52 14.45 -3.01 -8.98
CA LYS A 52 14.41 -3.18 -7.52
C LYS A 52 13.81 -4.51 -7.09
N THR A 53 12.63 -4.83 -7.62
CA THR A 53 11.87 -6.04 -7.29
C THR A 53 12.65 -7.31 -7.66
N THR A 54 13.30 -7.31 -8.83
CA THR A 54 14.13 -8.44 -9.30
C THR A 54 15.36 -8.61 -8.41
N LEU A 55 16.02 -7.51 -8.03
CA LEU A 55 17.17 -7.54 -7.14
C LEU A 55 16.77 -8.02 -5.74
N ALA A 56 15.66 -7.51 -5.18
CA ALA A 56 15.12 -7.94 -3.90
C ALA A 56 14.79 -9.44 -3.89
N ALA A 57 14.11 -9.94 -4.93
CA ALA A 57 13.84 -11.37 -5.09
C ALA A 57 15.12 -12.21 -5.15
N SER A 58 16.16 -11.72 -5.83
CA SER A 58 17.45 -12.41 -5.94
C SER A 58 18.20 -12.43 -4.61
N ILE A 59 18.14 -11.33 -3.84
CA ILE A 59 18.66 -11.26 -2.47
C ILE A 59 17.95 -12.30 -1.60
N VAL A 60 16.61 -12.35 -1.61
CA VAL A 60 15.83 -13.32 -0.83
C VAL A 60 16.22 -14.76 -1.18
N LYS A 61 16.32 -15.09 -2.47
CA LYS A 61 16.73 -16.44 -2.94
C LYS A 61 18.14 -16.80 -2.47
N ALA A 62 19.08 -15.88 -2.55
CA ALA A 62 20.45 -16.08 -2.07
C ALA A 62 20.49 -16.33 -0.57
N LEU A 63 19.77 -15.53 0.22
CA LEU A 63 19.68 -15.67 1.68
C LEU A 63 19.05 -16.99 2.11
N LEU A 64 18.00 -17.43 1.40
CA LEU A 64 17.40 -18.76 1.60
C LEU A 64 18.41 -19.89 1.39
N SER A 65 19.18 -19.81 0.32
CA SER A 65 20.20 -20.82 0.01
C SER A 65 21.33 -20.88 1.05
N LEU A 66 21.53 -19.77 1.78
CA LEU A 66 22.50 -19.65 2.87
C LEU A 66 21.87 -19.92 4.25
N GLN A 67 20.59 -20.28 4.32
CA GLN A 67 19.82 -20.48 5.55
C GLN A 67 19.84 -19.25 6.48
N GLN A 68 19.98 -18.06 5.91
CA GLN A 68 19.92 -16.81 6.67
C GLN A 68 18.47 -16.55 7.10
N LYS A 69 18.27 -16.27 8.38
CA LYS A 69 16.96 -15.88 8.91
C LYS A 69 16.56 -14.54 8.35
N MET A 70 15.34 -14.44 7.86
CA MET A 70 14.78 -13.18 7.36
C MET A 70 13.27 -13.11 7.60
N VAL A 71 12.76 -11.89 7.62
CA VAL A 71 11.32 -11.57 7.70
C VAL A 71 11.04 -10.54 6.62
N LEU A 72 10.08 -10.86 5.73
CA LEU A 72 9.65 -9.96 4.68
C LEU A 72 8.44 -9.16 5.15
N MET A 73 8.45 -7.85 4.97
CA MET A 73 7.38 -6.95 5.38
C MET A 73 7.06 -5.90 4.33
N ALA A 74 5.84 -5.35 4.40
CA ALA A 74 5.42 -4.20 3.62
C ALA A 74 4.38 -3.37 4.39
N PRO A 75 4.14 -2.09 4.04
CA PRO A 75 3.20 -1.23 4.76
C PRO A 75 1.74 -1.67 4.66
N THR A 76 1.32 -2.25 3.53
CA THR A 76 -0.06 -2.66 3.25
C THR A 76 -0.19 -4.14 2.93
N GLY A 77 -1.41 -4.70 3.07
CA GLY A 77 -1.70 -6.10 2.74
C GLY A 77 -1.39 -6.41 1.27
N ARG A 78 -1.79 -5.52 0.34
CA ARG A 78 -1.52 -5.71 -1.09
C ARG A 78 -0.03 -5.68 -1.40
N ALA A 79 0.73 -4.73 -0.85
CA ALA A 79 2.18 -4.69 -1.03
C ALA A 79 2.86 -5.95 -0.46
N ALA A 80 2.42 -6.43 0.70
CA ALA A 80 2.91 -7.66 1.29
C ALA A 80 2.62 -8.88 0.39
N LYS A 81 1.40 -8.98 -0.19
CA LYS A 81 1.06 -10.03 -1.14
C LYS A 81 1.94 -9.99 -2.39
N VAL A 82 2.10 -8.81 -3.00
CA VAL A 82 2.96 -8.64 -4.17
C VAL A 82 4.40 -9.03 -3.83
N PHE A 83 4.92 -8.56 -2.69
CA PHE A 83 6.26 -8.94 -2.21
C PHE A 83 6.40 -10.46 -2.02
N SER A 84 5.41 -11.08 -1.41
CA SER A 84 5.37 -12.54 -1.19
C SER A 84 5.44 -13.31 -2.51
N LEU A 85 4.70 -12.89 -3.53
CA LEU A 85 4.65 -13.56 -4.83
C LEU A 85 6.00 -13.53 -5.56
N TYR A 86 6.66 -12.38 -5.66
CA TYR A 86 7.91 -12.31 -6.38
C TYR A 86 9.12 -12.84 -5.56
N ALA A 87 9.06 -12.73 -4.24
CA ALA A 87 10.10 -13.28 -3.37
C ALA A 87 9.97 -14.81 -3.18
N GLY A 88 8.79 -15.38 -3.43
CA GLY A 88 8.49 -16.79 -3.20
C GLY A 88 8.53 -17.19 -1.71
N GLN A 89 8.29 -16.22 -0.82
CA GLN A 89 8.31 -16.39 0.63
C GLN A 89 7.19 -15.56 1.27
N PRO A 90 6.62 -16.00 2.41
CA PRO A 90 5.60 -15.23 3.10
C PRO A 90 6.10 -13.83 3.49
N ALA A 91 5.32 -12.80 3.16
CA ALA A 91 5.54 -11.44 3.60
C ALA A 91 4.35 -10.98 4.46
N TYR A 92 4.59 -10.09 5.40
CA TYR A 92 3.62 -9.63 6.39
C TYR A 92 3.46 -8.11 6.31
N THR A 93 2.32 -7.58 6.75
CA THR A 93 2.25 -6.15 6.99
C THR A 93 3.13 -5.77 8.19
N ILE A 94 3.73 -4.56 8.15
CA ILE A 94 4.55 -4.07 9.26
C ILE A 94 3.72 -4.12 10.55
N HIS A 95 2.51 -3.58 10.53
CA HIS A 95 1.62 -3.55 11.70
C HIS A 95 1.41 -4.92 12.32
N ARG A 96 1.14 -5.93 11.50
CA ARG A 96 0.97 -7.31 11.98
C ARG A 96 2.20 -7.84 12.70
N ARG A 97 3.39 -7.49 12.24
CA ARG A 97 4.63 -8.06 12.77
C ARG A 97 5.11 -7.38 14.04
N ILE A 98 4.96 -6.05 14.10
CA ILE A 98 5.54 -5.27 15.19
C ILE A 98 4.59 -4.99 16.36
N TYR A 99 3.27 -5.10 16.14
CA TYR A 99 2.29 -4.82 17.19
C TYR A 99 1.60 -6.09 17.69
N ARG A 100 1.18 -6.04 18.95
CA ARG A 100 0.30 -7.03 19.59
C ARG A 100 -0.85 -6.33 20.27
N GLN A 101 -2.01 -6.94 20.25
CA GLN A 101 -3.15 -6.46 21.02
C GLN A 101 -2.91 -6.66 22.51
N LYS A 102 -3.01 -5.58 23.30
CA LYS A 102 -2.75 -5.62 24.76
C LYS A 102 -3.93 -6.13 25.56
N SER A 103 -5.15 -5.79 25.10
CA SER A 103 -6.39 -6.13 25.79
C SER A 103 -7.55 -6.15 24.81
N LEU A 104 -8.70 -6.67 25.25
CA LEU A 104 -9.99 -6.53 24.54
C LEU A 104 -10.38 -5.06 24.29
N GLU A 105 -9.68 -4.11 24.88
CA GLU A 105 -9.92 -2.66 24.72
C GLU A 105 -9.36 -2.06 23.41
N GLY A 106 -8.76 -2.87 22.56
CA GLY A 106 -8.32 -2.43 21.21
C GLY A 106 -7.08 -1.54 21.17
N SER A 107 -6.31 -1.43 22.28
CA SER A 107 -4.98 -0.81 22.26
C SER A 107 -3.92 -1.82 21.84
N PHE A 108 -2.97 -1.34 21.03
CA PHE A 108 -1.85 -2.15 20.54
C PHE A 108 -0.54 -1.64 21.12
N ASP A 109 0.19 -2.53 21.75
CA ASP A 109 1.56 -2.26 22.19
C ASP A 109 2.56 -2.82 21.19
N LEU A 110 3.75 -2.24 21.19
CA LEU A 110 4.87 -2.80 20.46
C LEU A 110 5.18 -4.21 20.97
N ASN A 111 5.30 -5.14 20.04
CA ASN A 111 5.63 -6.53 20.38
C ASN A 111 7.10 -6.63 20.80
N TYR A 112 7.41 -7.62 21.63
CA TYR A 112 8.79 -7.94 21.94
C TYR A 112 9.43 -8.73 20.81
N ASN A 113 10.61 -8.28 20.34
CA ASN A 113 11.36 -8.97 19.31
C ASN A 113 12.34 -9.97 19.94
N SER A 114 11.99 -11.24 19.97
CA SER A 114 12.85 -12.34 20.44
C SER A 114 13.82 -12.87 19.35
N ALA A 115 13.77 -12.33 18.15
CA ALA A 115 14.56 -12.79 17.03
C ALA A 115 16.07 -12.56 17.24
N LYS A 116 16.87 -13.48 16.66
CA LYS A 116 18.34 -13.41 16.65
C LYS A 116 18.86 -13.63 15.25
N ASP A 117 19.88 -12.84 14.88
CA ASP A 117 20.58 -12.99 13.60
C ASP A 117 19.61 -12.90 12.40
N THR A 118 18.63 -11.97 12.47
CA THR A 118 17.53 -11.90 11.53
C THR A 118 17.59 -10.61 10.72
N LEU A 119 17.45 -10.72 9.38
CA LEU A 119 17.29 -9.59 8.48
C LEU A 119 15.79 -9.31 8.25
N TYR A 120 15.37 -8.09 8.54
CA TYR A 120 14.05 -7.57 8.19
C TYR A 120 14.14 -6.85 6.87
N ILE A 121 13.42 -7.33 5.86
CA ILE A 121 13.37 -6.72 4.52
C ILE A 121 12.00 -6.07 4.35
N ILE A 122 11.99 -4.75 4.18
CA ILE A 122 10.77 -3.97 4.06
C ILE A 122 10.69 -3.37 2.67
N ASP A 123 9.71 -3.81 1.89
CA ASP A 123 9.41 -3.23 0.57
C ASP A 123 8.37 -2.11 0.70
N GLU A 124 8.28 -1.24 -0.32
CA GLU A 124 7.45 -0.04 -0.34
C GLU A 124 7.67 0.88 0.89
N ALA A 125 8.92 1.00 1.34
CA ALA A 125 9.28 1.79 2.52
C ALA A 125 8.96 3.28 2.37
N SER A 126 8.74 3.78 1.14
CA SER A 126 8.27 5.14 0.87
C SER A 126 6.94 5.50 1.55
N MET A 127 6.14 4.49 1.92
CA MET A 127 4.85 4.69 2.58
C MET A 127 4.94 4.73 4.12
N ILE A 128 6.11 4.54 4.71
CA ILE A 128 6.28 4.48 6.17
C ILE A 128 6.34 5.89 6.73
N ALA A 129 5.29 6.29 7.48
CA ALA A 129 5.21 7.59 8.11
C ALA A 129 5.97 7.66 9.43
N ASN A 130 6.44 8.86 9.79
CA ASN A 130 6.99 9.18 11.10
C ASN A 130 6.23 10.32 11.80
N ALA A 131 5.33 11.01 11.11
CA ALA A 131 4.46 11.99 11.73
C ALA A 131 3.47 11.31 12.67
N SER A 132 3.38 11.80 13.91
CA SER A 132 2.39 11.32 14.87
C SER A 132 1.02 11.90 14.51
N ASN A 133 0.10 11.05 14.10
CA ASN A 133 -1.32 11.40 14.08
C ASN A 133 -1.84 11.34 15.53
N TYR A 134 -1.50 12.35 16.33
CA TYR A 134 -1.97 12.48 17.71
C TYR A 134 -3.51 12.45 17.73
N GLY A 135 -4.07 11.36 18.23
CA GLY A 135 -5.48 11.23 18.58
C GLY A 135 -6.27 10.09 17.98
N ASP A 136 -5.86 9.50 16.85
CA ASP A 136 -6.71 8.54 16.13
C ASP A 136 -6.11 7.14 15.89
N THR A 137 -4.89 6.85 16.34
CA THR A 137 -4.30 5.52 16.17
C THR A 137 -4.23 4.76 17.48
N PRO A 138 -4.72 3.50 17.52
CA PRO A 138 -4.64 2.65 18.71
C PRO A 138 -3.24 2.04 18.91
N PHE A 139 -2.26 2.43 18.08
CA PHE A 139 -0.91 1.88 18.09
C PHE A 139 0.05 2.73 18.89
N ALA A 140 0.74 2.13 19.82
CA ALA A 140 1.85 2.64 20.63
C ALA A 140 2.02 4.18 20.59
N ASN A 141 3.06 4.67 19.91
CA ASN A 141 3.34 6.10 19.78
C ASN A 141 2.68 6.77 18.57
N GLY A 142 2.05 6.00 17.69
CA GLY A 142 1.49 6.48 16.43
C GLY A 142 2.52 6.88 15.37
N GLN A 143 3.80 6.57 15.59
CA GLN A 143 4.94 6.83 14.71
C GLN A 143 5.48 5.50 14.18
N LEU A 144 5.02 5.10 12.99
CA LEU A 144 5.31 3.76 12.47
C LEU A 144 6.80 3.50 12.27
N LEU A 145 7.57 4.50 11.80
CA LEU A 145 9.01 4.35 11.60
C LEU A 145 9.74 4.18 12.94
N ASP A 146 9.39 4.98 13.95
CA ASP A 146 9.97 4.89 15.29
C ASP A 146 9.73 3.51 15.92
N ASP A 147 8.48 3.07 15.87
CA ASP A 147 8.07 1.75 16.38
C ASP A 147 8.75 0.59 15.62
N LEU A 148 8.92 0.71 14.30
CA LEU A 148 9.63 -0.27 13.49
C LEU A 148 11.10 -0.36 13.85
N VAL A 149 11.79 0.78 13.97
CA VAL A 149 13.19 0.85 14.38
C VAL A 149 13.37 0.24 15.78
N GLN A 150 12.54 0.66 16.72
CA GLN A 150 12.56 0.13 18.08
C GLN A 150 12.33 -1.39 18.08
N PHE A 151 11.35 -1.90 17.36
CA PHE A 151 11.07 -3.32 17.27
C PHE A 151 12.25 -4.10 16.72
N VAL A 152 12.79 -3.70 15.56
CA VAL A 152 13.87 -4.45 14.89
C VAL A 152 15.11 -4.53 15.77
N TYR A 153 15.54 -3.40 16.35
CA TYR A 153 16.79 -3.34 17.11
C TYR A 153 16.67 -3.74 18.59
N ASN A 154 15.45 -4.05 19.07
CA ASN A 154 15.27 -4.81 20.30
C ASN A 154 15.63 -6.29 20.13
N GLY A 155 15.69 -6.81 18.91
CA GLY A 155 16.21 -8.14 18.60
C GLY A 155 17.73 -8.19 18.67
N ARG A 156 18.27 -9.37 18.91
CA ARG A 156 19.73 -9.56 19.00
C ARG A 156 20.34 -9.72 17.61
N ASN A 157 21.31 -8.87 17.25
CA ASN A 157 21.99 -8.88 15.94
C ASN A 157 20.99 -8.89 14.78
N CYS A 158 19.93 -8.09 14.89
CA CYS A 158 18.94 -7.90 13.85
C CYS A 158 19.32 -6.70 12.98
N ARG A 159 18.97 -6.77 11.69
CA ARG A 159 19.28 -5.75 10.68
C ARG A 159 18.04 -5.42 9.89
N MET A 160 18.03 -4.28 9.23
CA MET A 160 16.91 -3.82 8.42
C MET A 160 17.39 -3.40 7.03
N LEU A 161 16.70 -3.88 6.00
CA LEU A 161 16.82 -3.43 4.61
C LEU A 161 15.51 -2.74 4.22
N LEU A 162 15.57 -1.46 3.91
CA LEU A 162 14.45 -0.64 3.45
C LEU A 162 14.55 -0.48 1.93
N ILE A 163 13.50 -0.89 1.22
CA ILE A 163 13.43 -0.81 -0.25
C ILE A 163 12.28 0.13 -0.60
N GLY A 164 12.53 1.11 -1.47
CA GLY A 164 11.49 2.07 -1.85
C GLY A 164 11.88 2.99 -2.99
N ASP A 165 10.98 3.89 -3.31
CA ASP A 165 11.13 4.87 -4.37
C ASP A 165 10.80 6.27 -3.85
N GLN A 166 11.81 7.14 -3.77
CA GLN A 166 11.64 8.52 -3.29
C GLN A 166 10.83 9.41 -4.25
N ALA A 167 10.71 9.04 -5.51
CA ALA A 167 9.90 9.79 -6.46
C ALA A 167 8.39 9.53 -6.30
N GLN A 168 7.99 8.47 -5.59
CA GLN A 168 6.60 8.22 -5.25
C GLN A 168 6.09 9.23 -4.21
N LEU A 169 4.76 9.30 -4.07
CA LEU A 169 4.13 10.12 -3.04
C LEU A 169 4.67 9.76 -1.65
N PRO A 170 5.10 10.75 -0.87
CA PRO A 170 5.43 10.54 0.53
C PRO A 170 4.17 10.20 1.36
N PRO A 171 4.33 9.77 2.61
CA PRO A 171 3.21 9.56 3.52
C PRO A 171 2.40 10.85 3.72
N VAL A 172 1.10 10.70 3.97
CA VAL A 172 0.21 11.84 4.16
C VAL A 172 0.70 12.73 5.32
N GLY A 173 0.90 14.02 5.02
CA GLY A 173 1.37 15.00 6.00
C GLY A 173 2.89 15.12 6.10
N GLU A 174 3.62 14.43 5.26
CA GLU A 174 5.09 14.52 5.17
C GLU A 174 5.51 15.01 3.78
N GLU A 175 6.57 15.79 3.71
CA GLU A 175 7.12 16.33 2.44
C GLU A 175 8.00 15.30 1.73
N GLU A 176 8.64 14.42 2.48
CA GLU A 176 9.51 13.34 1.99
C GLU A 176 9.22 12.03 2.72
N SER A 177 9.73 10.93 2.20
CA SER A 177 9.58 9.60 2.81
C SER A 177 10.65 9.37 3.88
N PRO A 178 10.35 9.51 5.19
CA PRO A 178 11.36 9.52 6.25
C PRO A 178 12.15 8.21 6.35
N ALA A 179 11.54 7.08 6.04
CA ALA A 179 12.21 5.77 6.03
C ALA A 179 13.28 5.63 4.93
N LEU A 180 13.25 6.51 3.91
CA LEU A 180 14.24 6.53 2.83
C LEU A 180 15.26 7.67 2.98
N MET A 181 15.21 8.42 4.09
CA MET A 181 16.12 9.52 4.37
C MET A 181 17.28 9.06 5.26
N THR A 182 18.49 9.15 4.74
CA THR A 182 19.72 8.74 5.44
C THR A 182 19.90 9.47 6.77
N ASP A 183 19.65 10.78 6.80
CA ASP A 183 19.83 11.59 8.01
C ASP A 183 18.80 11.29 9.09
N VAL A 184 17.55 10.95 8.70
CA VAL A 184 16.52 10.50 9.63
C VAL A 184 16.97 9.20 10.32
N LEU A 185 17.45 8.22 9.55
CA LEU A 185 17.90 6.95 10.11
C LEU A 185 19.17 7.10 10.95
N ARG A 186 20.10 7.99 10.57
CA ARG A 186 21.25 8.35 11.41
C ARG A 186 20.84 8.99 12.73
N GLY A 187 19.73 9.75 12.72
CA GLY A 187 19.15 10.34 13.93
C GLY A 187 18.75 9.31 14.98
N TYR A 188 18.41 8.09 14.57
CA TYR A 188 18.19 6.95 15.47
C TYR A 188 19.49 6.27 15.97
N GLY A 189 20.66 6.79 15.59
CA GLY A 189 21.95 6.19 15.93
C GLY A 189 22.33 5.00 15.04
N LEU A 190 21.65 4.79 13.92
CA LEU A 190 21.89 3.67 13.02
C LEU A 190 23.09 3.95 12.10
N HIS A 191 23.90 2.93 11.85
CA HIS A 191 24.90 2.94 10.77
C HIS A 191 24.23 2.63 9.44
N VAL A 192 24.20 3.62 8.54
CA VAL A 192 23.39 3.58 7.31
C VAL A 192 24.24 3.25 6.10
N TYR A 193 23.89 2.19 5.41
CA TYR A 193 24.31 1.87 4.05
C TYR A 193 23.25 2.35 3.07
N GLU A 194 23.62 2.84 1.90
CA GLU A 194 22.67 3.30 0.90
C GLU A 194 23.10 2.99 -0.52
N CYS A 195 22.11 2.67 -1.36
CA CYS A 195 22.28 2.52 -2.80
C CYS A 195 21.08 3.11 -3.52
N ASN A 196 21.37 3.71 -4.69
CA ASN A 196 20.35 4.28 -5.57
C ASN A 196 20.40 3.58 -6.92
N LEU A 197 19.26 3.07 -7.39
CA LEU A 197 19.09 2.52 -8.74
C LEU A 197 18.33 3.55 -9.57
N GLN A 198 18.99 4.13 -10.55
CA GLN A 198 18.41 5.16 -11.43
C GLN A 198 18.35 4.70 -12.90
N GLU A 199 19.23 3.77 -13.27
CA GLU A 199 19.31 3.24 -14.62
C GLU A 199 18.09 2.37 -14.93
N VAL A 200 17.27 2.82 -15.89
CA VAL A 200 16.11 2.07 -16.38
C VAL A 200 16.59 0.93 -17.28
N LEU A 201 16.14 -0.29 -17.03
CA LEU A 201 16.54 -1.47 -17.79
C LEU A 201 16.17 -1.31 -19.28
N ARG A 202 17.02 -1.81 -20.19
CA ARG A 202 16.83 -1.69 -21.65
C ARG A 202 15.48 -2.21 -22.13
N GLN A 203 14.96 -3.27 -21.54
CA GLN A 203 13.63 -3.83 -21.86
C GLN A 203 12.49 -2.86 -21.54
N SER A 204 12.73 -1.86 -20.69
CA SER A 204 11.76 -0.84 -20.30
C SER A 204 11.80 0.40 -21.21
N GLN A 205 12.73 0.50 -22.14
CA GLN A 205 12.88 1.69 -23.02
C GLN A 205 11.78 1.78 -24.10
N GLU A 206 11.11 0.67 -24.39
CA GLU A 206 9.98 0.63 -25.33
C GLU A 206 8.64 0.99 -24.66
N SER A 207 8.63 1.13 -23.32
CA SER A 207 7.43 1.48 -22.54
C SER A 207 7.25 3.00 -22.45
N GLY A 208 6.14 3.49 -22.97
CA GLY A 208 5.73 4.88 -22.82
C GLY A 208 5.37 5.23 -21.37
N ILE A 209 4.87 4.28 -20.60
CA ILE A 209 4.62 4.43 -19.17
C ILE A 209 5.93 4.79 -18.45
N LEU A 210 6.96 3.97 -18.65
CA LEU A 210 8.25 4.17 -17.98
C LEU A 210 9.04 5.35 -18.54
N TRP A 211 8.92 5.62 -19.85
CA TRP A 211 9.53 6.79 -20.46
C TRP A 211 9.00 8.09 -19.83
N ASN A 212 7.67 8.25 -19.79
CA ASN A 212 7.03 9.43 -19.20
C ASN A 212 7.28 9.52 -17.68
N ALA A 213 7.20 8.41 -16.95
CA ALA A 213 7.52 8.40 -15.53
C ALA A 213 8.97 8.84 -15.27
N THR A 214 9.91 8.41 -16.12
CA THR A 214 11.32 8.80 -16.03
C THR A 214 11.52 10.29 -16.30
N ASP A 215 10.85 10.85 -17.31
CA ASP A 215 10.92 12.28 -17.60
C ASP A 215 10.34 13.12 -16.46
N VAL A 216 9.20 12.72 -15.90
CA VAL A 216 8.59 13.36 -14.71
C VAL A 216 9.57 13.34 -13.53
N ARG A 217 10.19 12.20 -13.24
CA ARG A 217 11.20 12.06 -12.16
C ARG A 217 12.43 12.93 -12.41
N ASN A 218 12.96 12.93 -13.63
CA ASN A 218 14.13 13.76 -13.96
C ASN A 218 13.79 15.24 -13.78
N GLY A 219 12.57 15.65 -14.14
CA GLY A 219 12.06 17.00 -13.87
C GLY A 219 12.08 17.38 -12.39
N MET A 220 11.73 16.44 -11.48
CA MET A 220 11.86 16.68 -10.03
C MET A 220 13.32 16.96 -9.64
N SER A 221 14.25 16.13 -10.12
CA SER A 221 15.68 16.27 -9.78
C SER A 221 16.31 17.55 -10.33
N GLU A 222 15.80 18.04 -11.47
CA GLU A 222 16.26 19.27 -12.12
C GLU A 222 15.55 20.52 -11.60
N GLY A 223 14.57 20.37 -10.72
CA GLY A 223 13.76 21.47 -10.18
C GLY A 223 12.90 22.17 -11.26
N ARG A 224 12.40 21.42 -12.26
CA ARG A 224 11.51 21.95 -13.28
C ARG A 224 10.20 22.43 -12.65
N CYS A 225 9.83 23.68 -12.93
CA CYS A 225 8.61 24.31 -12.41
C CYS A 225 7.53 24.43 -13.51
N GLU A 226 7.44 23.48 -14.43
CA GLU A 226 6.44 23.46 -15.50
C GLU A 226 5.71 22.11 -15.55
N LEU A 227 4.48 22.14 -16.06
CA LEU A 227 3.67 20.93 -16.21
C LEU A 227 4.35 19.96 -17.19
N PRO A 228 4.54 18.70 -16.80
CA PRO A 228 5.14 17.69 -17.68
C PRO A 228 4.35 17.52 -18.97
N LYS A 229 5.05 17.38 -20.08
CA LYS A 229 4.47 17.10 -21.39
C LYS A 229 4.55 15.60 -21.67
N ILE A 230 3.40 14.96 -21.74
CA ILE A 230 3.31 13.51 -21.90
C ILE A 230 3.45 13.14 -23.38
N ARG A 231 4.33 12.21 -23.66
CA ARG A 231 4.55 11.65 -24.98
C ARG A 231 3.72 10.37 -25.14
N PHE A 232 2.87 10.35 -26.15
CA PHE A 232 2.05 9.21 -26.55
C PHE A 232 2.61 8.50 -27.78
N ASP A 233 3.15 9.28 -28.72
CA ASP A 233 3.62 8.77 -30.01
C ASP A 233 4.79 7.79 -29.86
N GLY A 234 4.67 6.67 -30.56
CA GLY A 234 5.69 5.62 -30.59
C GLY A 234 5.57 4.58 -29.45
N PHE A 235 4.52 4.65 -28.63
CA PHE A 235 4.27 3.70 -27.55
C PHE A 235 2.89 3.06 -27.66
N GLU A 236 2.82 1.76 -27.36
CA GLU A 236 1.56 1.01 -27.40
C GLU A 236 0.87 0.93 -26.03
N ASP A 237 1.62 1.16 -24.95
CA ASP A 237 1.21 0.97 -23.55
C ASP A 237 0.64 2.23 -22.89
N ILE A 238 0.58 3.36 -23.59
CA ILE A 238 0.01 4.62 -23.10
C ILE A 238 -0.93 5.24 -24.13
N ARG A 239 -2.12 5.66 -23.69
CA ARG A 239 -3.14 6.25 -24.57
C ARG A 239 -3.90 7.37 -23.88
N MET A 240 -4.37 8.33 -24.68
CA MET A 240 -5.37 9.29 -24.24
C MET A 240 -6.77 8.70 -24.47
N VAL A 241 -7.66 8.90 -23.51
CA VAL A 241 -9.07 8.49 -23.59
C VAL A 241 -9.94 9.73 -23.40
N PRO A 242 -10.66 10.18 -24.45
CA PRO A 242 -11.68 11.20 -24.31
C PRO A 242 -12.82 10.75 -23.38
N GLY A 243 -13.49 11.71 -22.74
CA GLY A 243 -14.54 11.41 -21.77
C GLY A 243 -15.76 10.68 -22.33
N ASP A 244 -16.08 10.91 -23.60
CA ASP A 244 -17.15 10.25 -24.35
C ASP A 244 -16.82 8.77 -24.69
N GLU A 245 -15.54 8.41 -24.79
CA GLU A 245 -15.09 7.04 -25.04
C GLU A 245 -14.81 6.26 -23.75
N LEU A 246 -14.84 6.92 -22.59
CA LEU A 246 -14.38 6.35 -21.32
C LEU A 246 -15.16 5.09 -20.90
N ILE A 247 -16.48 5.08 -21.07
CA ILE A 247 -17.36 3.95 -20.68
C ILE A 247 -17.00 2.73 -21.51
N GLU A 248 -16.83 2.87 -22.81
CA GLU A 248 -16.46 1.78 -23.72
C GLU A 248 -15.05 1.28 -23.44
N SER A 249 -14.11 2.20 -23.20
CA SER A 249 -12.73 1.87 -22.83
C SER A 249 -12.66 1.06 -21.53
N LEU A 250 -13.38 1.48 -20.48
CA LEU A 250 -13.46 0.73 -19.21
C LEU A 250 -14.11 -0.64 -19.39
N ALA A 251 -15.22 -0.74 -20.14
CA ALA A 251 -15.85 -2.02 -20.44
C ALA A 251 -14.89 -2.96 -21.18
N SER A 252 -14.11 -2.44 -22.14
CA SER A 252 -13.08 -3.19 -22.84
C SER A 252 -11.98 -3.67 -21.91
N SER A 253 -11.51 -2.84 -20.99
CA SER A 253 -10.49 -3.22 -20.00
C SER A 253 -11.02 -4.31 -19.06
N TYR A 254 -12.23 -4.17 -18.55
CA TYR A 254 -12.85 -5.19 -17.69
C TYR A 254 -13.04 -6.53 -18.42
N SER A 255 -13.32 -6.49 -19.72
CA SER A 255 -13.41 -7.71 -20.54
C SER A 255 -12.05 -8.36 -20.79
N LYS A 256 -10.97 -7.59 -20.92
CA LYS A 256 -9.62 -8.08 -21.25
C LYS A 256 -8.87 -8.60 -20.04
N VAL A 257 -8.80 -7.81 -18.98
CA VAL A 257 -7.96 -8.10 -17.81
C VAL A 257 -8.77 -8.30 -16.53
N GLY A 258 -10.07 -7.98 -16.54
CA GLY A 258 -10.95 -8.13 -15.39
C GLY A 258 -11.03 -6.89 -14.48
N LEU A 259 -12.00 -6.94 -13.57
CA LEU A 259 -12.26 -5.86 -12.61
C LEU A 259 -11.09 -5.68 -11.61
N ASP A 260 -10.45 -6.77 -11.23
CA ASP A 260 -9.39 -6.76 -10.21
C ASP A 260 -8.07 -6.16 -10.74
N GLU A 261 -7.87 -6.23 -12.07
CA GLU A 261 -6.68 -5.74 -12.77
C GLU A 261 -6.91 -4.40 -13.50
N THR A 262 -8.03 -3.72 -13.20
CA THR A 262 -8.32 -2.38 -13.74
C THR A 262 -8.61 -1.40 -12.61
N MET A 263 -7.96 -0.23 -12.63
CA MET A 263 -8.12 0.82 -11.61
C MET A 263 -8.21 2.21 -12.23
N VAL A 264 -9.11 3.03 -11.68
CA VAL A 264 -9.14 4.48 -11.98
C VAL A 264 -8.48 5.24 -10.83
N ILE A 265 -7.47 6.05 -11.14
CA ILE A 265 -6.73 6.87 -10.16
C ILE A 265 -7.10 8.34 -10.31
N THR A 266 -7.48 8.95 -9.18
CA THR A 266 -7.91 10.36 -9.14
C THR A 266 -7.17 11.14 -8.06
N ARG A 267 -7.29 12.49 -8.10
CA ARG A 267 -6.68 13.39 -7.10
C ARG A 267 -7.51 13.56 -5.83
N SER A 268 -8.82 13.25 -5.86
CA SER A 268 -9.69 13.49 -4.70
C SER A 268 -10.70 12.36 -4.49
N ASN A 269 -11.13 12.18 -3.23
CA ASN A 269 -12.19 11.23 -2.89
C ASN A 269 -13.51 11.58 -3.60
N LYS A 270 -13.83 12.87 -3.75
CA LYS A 270 -15.02 13.31 -4.49
C LYS A 270 -14.99 12.79 -5.92
N ARG A 271 -13.87 12.96 -6.62
CA ARG A 271 -13.72 12.49 -8.00
C ARG A 271 -13.77 10.96 -8.08
N ALA A 272 -13.11 10.26 -7.16
CA ALA A 272 -13.18 8.80 -7.07
C ALA A 272 -14.61 8.30 -6.87
N ASN A 273 -15.40 8.97 -6.02
CA ASN A 273 -16.81 8.59 -5.82
C ASN A 273 -17.66 8.78 -7.11
N ILE A 274 -17.44 9.85 -7.86
CA ILE A 274 -18.13 10.07 -9.16
C ILE A 274 -17.79 8.91 -10.11
N TYR A 275 -16.52 8.53 -10.23
CA TYR A 275 -16.11 7.39 -11.03
C TYR A 275 -16.71 6.08 -10.53
N ASN A 276 -16.68 5.82 -9.24
CA ASN A 276 -17.23 4.62 -8.65
C ASN A 276 -18.74 4.46 -8.96
N GLN A 277 -19.51 5.54 -8.84
CA GLN A 277 -20.92 5.53 -9.18
C GLN A 277 -21.14 5.38 -10.70
N GLY A 278 -20.41 6.13 -11.51
CA GLY A 278 -20.49 6.05 -12.98
C GLY A 278 -20.14 4.65 -13.49
N ILE A 279 -19.09 4.04 -12.99
CA ILE A 279 -18.69 2.67 -13.35
C ILE A 279 -19.77 1.68 -12.97
N ARG A 280 -20.30 1.74 -11.74
CA ARG A 280 -21.37 0.84 -11.29
C ARG A 280 -22.60 0.95 -12.17
N ASN A 281 -23.08 2.17 -12.43
CA ASN A 281 -24.33 2.40 -13.14
C ASN A 281 -24.17 2.15 -14.65
N MET A 282 -23.15 2.77 -15.29
CA MET A 282 -23.07 2.82 -16.75
C MET A 282 -22.26 1.65 -17.34
N VAL A 283 -21.25 1.14 -16.62
CA VAL A 283 -20.40 0.05 -17.14
C VAL A 283 -20.89 -1.32 -16.63
N LEU A 284 -21.25 -1.41 -15.34
CA LEU A 284 -21.62 -2.69 -14.71
C LEU A 284 -23.14 -2.91 -14.60
N GLY A 285 -23.97 -1.90 -14.92
CA GLY A 285 -25.43 -1.99 -14.84
C GLY A 285 -25.96 -2.22 -13.41
N ARG A 286 -25.28 -1.68 -12.39
CA ARG A 286 -25.61 -1.87 -10.97
C ARG A 286 -26.22 -0.60 -10.40
N GLU A 287 -27.54 -0.55 -10.32
CA GLU A 287 -28.30 0.62 -9.84
C GLU A 287 -28.59 0.55 -8.33
N GLU A 288 -28.67 -0.66 -7.75
CA GLU A 288 -28.91 -0.87 -6.32
C GLU A 288 -27.72 -0.39 -5.46
N GLY A 289 -27.95 -0.18 -4.17
CA GLY A 289 -26.95 0.35 -3.24
C GLY A 289 -25.67 -0.47 -3.21
N LEU A 290 -25.70 -1.64 -2.61
CA LEU A 290 -24.58 -2.58 -2.56
C LEU A 290 -25.03 -3.94 -3.07
N THR A 291 -24.28 -4.50 -4.03
CA THR A 291 -24.68 -5.75 -4.70
C THR A 291 -23.54 -6.77 -4.74
N ARG A 292 -23.89 -8.03 -4.99
CA ARG A 292 -22.94 -9.10 -5.19
C ARG A 292 -21.96 -8.77 -6.33
N GLY A 293 -20.67 -9.01 -6.09
CA GLY A 293 -19.60 -8.74 -7.04
C GLY A 293 -19.07 -7.31 -6.97
N ASP A 294 -19.64 -6.43 -6.12
CA ASP A 294 -19.06 -5.11 -5.90
C ASP A 294 -17.68 -5.25 -5.27
N GLN A 295 -16.76 -4.43 -5.78
CA GLN A 295 -15.43 -4.28 -5.21
C GLN A 295 -15.43 -3.15 -4.19
N LEU A 296 -14.94 -3.45 -3.01
CA LEU A 296 -14.85 -2.50 -1.91
C LEU A 296 -13.41 -2.37 -1.43
N MET A 297 -13.12 -1.24 -0.83
CA MET A 297 -11.88 -0.96 -0.09
C MET A 297 -12.26 -0.52 1.32
N VAL A 298 -11.62 -1.11 2.30
CA VAL A 298 -11.74 -0.71 3.70
C VAL A 298 -11.09 0.65 3.88
N VAL A 299 -11.76 1.55 4.62
CA VAL A 299 -11.28 2.92 4.80
C VAL A 299 -10.92 3.26 6.25
N LYS A 300 -11.10 2.31 7.15
CA LYS A 300 -10.70 2.40 8.56
C LYS A 300 -10.27 1.02 9.05
N ASN A 301 -9.15 0.97 9.79
CA ASN A 301 -8.72 -0.28 10.40
C ASN A 301 -9.80 -0.85 11.31
N ASN A 302 -9.99 -2.16 11.26
CA ASN A 302 -10.90 -2.88 12.15
C ASN A 302 -10.20 -4.08 12.78
N TYR A 303 -10.15 -4.07 14.10
CA TYR A 303 -9.43 -5.06 14.91
C TYR A 303 -10.35 -6.05 15.62
N SER A 304 -11.66 -5.80 15.57
CA SER A 304 -12.65 -6.57 16.32
C SER A 304 -13.33 -7.70 15.53
N LEU A 305 -13.20 -7.69 14.20
CA LEU A 305 -13.96 -8.56 13.30
C LEU A 305 -13.25 -9.84 12.89
N THR A 306 -11.99 -10.04 13.26
CA THR A 306 -11.26 -11.28 12.94
C THR A 306 -11.30 -12.26 14.13
N PRO A 307 -11.48 -13.56 13.88
CA PRO A 307 -11.46 -14.55 14.95
C PRO A 307 -10.07 -14.63 15.57
N ASN A 308 -9.99 -14.31 16.86
CA ASN A 308 -8.88 -14.50 17.80
C ASN A 308 -7.48 -14.51 17.15
N PRO A 309 -6.69 -13.44 17.26
CA PRO A 309 -5.29 -13.54 16.94
C PRO A 309 -4.68 -14.60 17.87
N SER A 310 -4.32 -15.75 17.33
CA SER A 310 -3.55 -16.72 18.08
C SER A 310 -2.32 -16.00 18.61
N PRO A 311 -2.03 -16.02 19.93
CA PRO A 311 -0.77 -15.50 20.41
C PRO A 311 0.31 -16.22 19.61
N ILE A 312 1.17 -15.46 18.94
CA ILE A 312 2.34 -15.99 18.24
C ILE A 312 3.28 -16.54 19.32
N GLY A 313 2.93 -17.74 19.83
CA GLY A 313 3.78 -18.59 20.63
C GLY A 313 4.72 -19.31 19.67
N GLU A 314 5.97 -19.38 20.06
CA GLU A 314 7.02 -20.14 19.41
C GLU A 314 6.53 -21.48 18.86
N GLY A 315 6.68 -21.68 17.56
CA GLY A 315 6.70 -23.00 16.94
C GLY A 315 5.35 -23.68 16.78
N ASN A 316 4.78 -23.49 15.62
CA ASN A 316 4.19 -24.58 14.84
C ASN A 316 3.78 -24.08 13.44
N TYR A 317 4.75 -23.74 12.62
CA TYR A 317 4.54 -23.75 11.18
C TYR A 317 4.49 -25.21 10.71
N LYS A 318 3.33 -25.84 10.90
CA LYS A 318 2.93 -27.03 10.16
C LYS A 318 1.71 -26.70 9.33
N GLY A 319 1.98 -26.15 8.16
CA GLY A 319 1.04 -25.90 7.09
C GLY A 319 1.87 -25.75 5.82
N GLU A 320 2.26 -26.88 5.24
CA GLU A 320 2.88 -26.92 3.92
C GLU A 320 1.89 -26.32 2.92
N GLY A 321 2.26 -25.20 2.27
CA GLY A 321 1.68 -24.81 1.00
C GLY A 321 1.14 -23.40 0.81
N SER A 322 0.82 -22.59 1.84
CA SER A 322 0.31 -21.22 1.59
C SER A 322 1.41 -20.17 1.77
N VAL A 323 1.72 -19.45 0.71
CA VAL A 323 2.64 -18.31 0.68
C VAL A 323 1.95 -17.04 1.22
N VAL A 324 0.62 -17.05 1.35
CA VAL A 324 -0.20 -15.88 1.70
C VAL A 324 -0.38 -15.76 3.21
N PRO A 325 -0.21 -14.56 3.80
CA PRO A 325 -0.39 -14.34 5.24
C PRO A 325 -1.86 -14.49 5.65
N ALA A 326 -2.12 -15.10 6.81
CA ALA A 326 -3.46 -15.14 7.39
C ALA A 326 -3.92 -13.72 7.80
N MET A 327 -5.22 -13.41 7.66
CA MET A 327 -5.79 -12.14 8.07
C MET A 327 -5.98 -12.12 9.59
N GLU A 328 -5.28 -11.24 10.29
CA GLU A 328 -5.39 -11.06 11.75
C GLU A 328 -6.23 -9.85 12.15
N PHE A 329 -6.30 -8.86 11.31
CA PHE A 329 -7.17 -7.68 11.39
C PHE A 329 -7.42 -7.15 10.00
N ILE A 330 -8.42 -6.30 9.84
CA ILE A 330 -8.77 -5.67 8.57
C ILE A 330 -8.13 -4.29 8.53
N ALA A 331 -7.20 -4.08 7.60
CA ALA A 331 -6.48 -2.83 7.48
C ALA A 331 -7.16 -1.82 6.55
N ASN A 332 -6.94 -0.54 6.81
CA ASN A 332 -7.26 0.51 5.84
C ASN A 332 -6.48 0.27 4.54
N GLY A 333 -7.19 0.27 3.41
CA GLY A 333 -6.64 -0.08 2.09
C GLY A 333 -6.86 -1.53 1.67
N ASP A 334 -7.28 -2.42 2.57
CA ASP A 334 -7.62 -3.80 2.19
C ASP A 334 -8.80 -3.81 1.21
N ARG A 335 -8.66 -4.62 0.16
CA ARG A 335 -9.70 -4.79 -0.85
C ARG A 335 -10.52 -6.04 -0.58
N CYS A 336 -11.82 -5.96 -0.81
CA CYS A 336 -12.72 -7.10 -0.71
C CYS A 336 -13.78 -7.09 -1.80
N VAL A 337 -14.33 -8.27 -2.08
CA VAL A 337 -15.37 -8.50 -3.08
C VAL A 337 -16.62 -8.98 -2.37
N VAL A 338 -17.74 -8.33 -2.62
CA VAL A 338 -19.06 -8.67 -2.04
C VAL A 338 -19.54 -10.01 -2.59
N ARG A 339 -19.85 -10.96 -1.71
CA ARG A 339 -20.44 -12.24 -2.05
C ARG A 339 -21.96 -12.26 -1.79
N LYS A 340 -22.38 -11.61 -0.70
CA LYS A 340 -23.79 -11.57 -0.31
C LYS A 340 -24.08 -10.34 0.54
N VAL A 341 -25.25 -9.74 0.36
CA VAL A 341 -25.80 -8.65 1.17
C VAL A 341 -27.11 -9.10 1.80
N ARG A 342 -27.30 -8.85 3.09
CA ARG A 342 -28.49 -9.18 3.87
C ARG A 342 -28.82 -8.09 4.89
N ASN A 343 -30.04 -8.10 5.42
CA ASN A 343 -30.43 -7.32 6.58
C ASN A 343 -30.04 -5.84 6.48
N VAL A 344 -30.38 -5.21 5.35
CA VAL A 344 -30.23 -3.76 5.20
C VAL A 344 -31.22 -3.07 6.14
N HIS A 345 -30.73 -2.22 7.03
CA HIS A 345 -31.55 -1.51 8.02
C HIS A 345 -30.89 -0.20 8.44
N GLU A 346 -31.70 0.65 9.04
CA GLU A 346 -31.24 1.91 9.66
C GLU A 346 -31.16 1.73 11.18
N GLN A 347 -30.06 2.23 11.78
CA GLN A 347 -29.85 2.28 13.22
C GLN A 347 -28.99 3.49 13.58
N TYR A 348 -29.34 4.21 14.64
CA TYR A 348 -28.62 5.42 15.10
C TYR A 348 -28.49 6.54 14.04
N GLY A 349 -29.39 6.58 13.06
CA GLY A 349 -29.36 7.51 11.94
C GLY A 349 -28.33 7.16 10.86
N PHE A 350 -27.84 5.92 10.83
CA PHE A 350 -26.95 5.36 9.81
C PHE A 350 -27.55 4.08 9.19
N HIS A 351 -27.13 3.78 7.96
CA HIS A 351 -27.57 2.59 7.25
C HIS A 351 -26.52 1.48 7.36
N PHE A 352 -26.96 0.29 7.68
CA PHE A 352 -26.12 -0.89 7.85
C PHE A 352 -26.61 -2.06 7.01
N ALA A 353 -25.70 -2.95 6.67
CA ALA A 353 -26.02 -4.24 6.07
C ALA A 353 -25.09 -5.33 6.61
N GLU A 354 -25.57 -6.56 6.71
CA GLU A 354 -24.73 -7.73 6.90
C GLU A 354 -24.18 -8.16 5.54
N VAL A 355 -22.87 -8.10 5.37
CA VAL A 355 -22.19 -8.37 4.10
C VAL A 355 -21.23 -9.52 4.27
N THR A 356 -21.41 -10.56 3.45
CA THR A 356 -20.37 -11.59 3.26
C THR A 356 -19.47 -11.14 2.13
N MET A 357 -18.16 -11.08 2.39
CA MET A 357 -17.15 -10.60 1.46
C MET A 357 -15.92 -11.48 1.49
N THR A 358 -15.19 -11.54 0.40
CA THR A 358 -13.89 -12.21 0.30
C THR A 358 -12.78 -11.20 0.12
N PHE A 359 -11.61 -11.48 0.70
CA PHE A 359 -10.40 -10.66 0.66
C PHE A 359 -9.35 -11.33 -0.23
N PRO A 360 -9.21 -10.95 -1.51
CA PRO A 360 -8.30 -11.61 -2.45
C PRO A 360 -6.83 -11.54 -2.03
N ASP A 361 -6.44 -10.49 -1.32
CA ASP A 361 -5.06 -10.30 -0.85
C ASP A 361 -4.69 -11.23 0.33
N TYR A 362 -5.67 -11.96 0.90
CA TYR A 362 -5.53 -12.88 2.02
C TYR A 362 -6.08 -14.29 1.67
N ASP A 363 -5.72 -14.81 0.51
CA ASP A 363 -6.08 -16.15 0.04
C ASP A 363 -7.61 -16.36 -0.02
N ASP A 364 -8.32 -15.35 -0.54
CA ASP A 364 -9.78 -15.32 -0.64
C ASP A 364 -10.50 -15.56 0.71
N TYR A 365 -9.88 -15.12 1.82
CA TYR A 365 -10.47 -15.22 3.15
C TYR A 365 -11.89 -14.65 3.14
N GLU A 366 -12.88 -15.47 3.55
CA GLU A 366 -14.28 -15.08 3.59
C GLU A 366 -14.66 -14.58 4.99
N LEU A 367 -15.30 -13.42 5.05
CA LEU A 367 -15.79 -12.79 6.27
C LEU A 367 -17.21 -12.31 6.08
N THR A 368 -18.07 -12.53 7.09
CA THR A 368 -19.38 -11.87 7.21
C THR A 368 -19.31 -10.83 8.32
N ALA A 369 -19.56 -9.57 7.99
CA ALA A 369 -19.48 -8.46 8.93
C ALA A 369 -20.63 -7.48 8.72
N LEU A 370 -20.92 -6.68 9.77
CA LEU A 370 -21.76 -5.51 9.65
C LEU A 370 -20.98 -4.40 8.95
N VAL A 371 -21.54 -3.86 7.89
CA VAL A 371 -20.93 -2.82 7.05
C VAL A 371 -21.80 -1.56 7.14
N MET A 372 -21.15 -0.40 7.30
CA MET A 372 -21.80 0.90 7.25
C MET A 372 -21.89 1.38 5.81
N LEU A 373 -23.13 1.56 5.32
CA LEU A 373 -23.38 1.90 3.92
C LEU A 373 -23.17 3.39 3.62
N ASP A 374 -23.33 4.27 4.62
CA ASP A 374 -23.17 5.73 4.45
C ASP A 374 -21.77 6.14 4.01
N THR A 375 -20.76 5.33 4.32
CA THR A 375 -19.39 5.58 3.88
C THR A 375 -19.15 5.33 2.39
N LEU A 376 -20.00 4.52 1.73
CA LEU A 376 -19.84 4.17 0.31
C LEU A 376 -19.88 5.40 -0.61
N THR A 377 -20.73 6.38 -0.30
CA THR A 377 -20.97 7.58 -1.12
C THR A 377 -20.42 8.87 -0.49
N SER A 378 -19.95 8.83 0.74
CA SER A 378 -19.38 9.99 1.43
C SER A 378 -18.17 10.57 0.68
N GLU A 379 -18.06 11.91 0.61
CA GLU A 379 -16.85 12.58 0.09
C GLU A 379 -15.67 12.53 1.08
N ALA A 380 -15.95 12.33 2.38
CA ALA A 380 -14.91 12.17 3.40
C ALA A 380 -14.18 10.82 3.23
N PRO A 381 -12.93 10.70 3.65
CA PRO A 381 -12.17 9.44 3.57
C PRO A 381 -12.83 8.27 4.31
N ALA A 382 -13.46 8.55 5.46
CA ALA A 382 -14.22 7.64 6.33
C ALA A 382 -15.36 8.45 6.96
N LEU A 383 -16.00 7.97 8.04
CA LEU A 383 -16.89 8.82 8.83
C LEU A 383 -16.18 10.08 9.30
N THR A 384 -16.88 11.23 9.22
CA THR A 384 -16.36 12.48 9.80
C THR A 384 -16.30 12.37 11.33
N ARG A 385 -15.50 13.22 11.96
CA ARG A 385 -15.40 13.25 13.43
C ARG A 385 -16.77 13.48 14.10
N GLU A 386 -17.59 14.34 13.50
CA GLU A 386 -18.95 14.61 13.98
C GLU A 386 -19.86 13.38 13.88
N GLN A 387 -19.82 12.68 12.75
CA GLN A 387 -20.59 11.44 12.53
C GLN A 387 -20.12 10.33 13.48
N GLN A 388 -18.81 10.24 13.73
CA GLN A 388 -18.24 9.26 14.65
C GLN A 388 -18.64 9.54 16.09
N GLU A 389 -18.65 10.80 16.50
CA GLU A 389 -19.14 11.22 17.82
C GLU A 389 -20.65 10.95 17.95
N GLN A 390 -21.45 11.27 16.93
CA GLN A 390 -22.88 10.95 16.90
C GLN A 390 -23.14 9.46 17.14
N LEU A 391 -22.43 8.61 16.37
CA LEU A 391 -22.56 7.15 16.53
C LEU A 391 -22.14 6.70 17.93
N TYR A 392 -21.02 7.25 18.44
CA TYR A 392 -20.51 6.92 19.76
C TYR A 392 -21.53 7.26 20.86
N GLN A 393 -22.14 8.45 20.82
CA GLN A 393 -23.12 8.90 21.81
C GLN A 393 -24.40 8.05 21.74
N ALA A 394 -24.89 7.76 20.54
CA ALA A 394 -26.08 6.94 20.35
C ALA A 394 -25.90 5.50 20.87
N VAL A 395 -24.75 4.87 20.59
CA VAL A 395 -24.42 3.55 21.12
C VAL A 395 -24.20 3.61 22.65
N MET A 396 -23.61 4.70 23.17
CA MET A 396 -23.41 4.90 24.62
C MET A 396 -24.74 4.96 25.39
N GLU A 397 -25.80 5.52 24.77
CA GLU A 397 -27.15 5.60 25.36
C GLU A 397 -27.76 4.20 25.58
N ASP A 398 -27.54 3.25 24.67
CA ASP A 398 -28.02 1.86 24.82
C ASP A 398 -27.40 1.14 26.03
N TYR A 399 -26.24 1.59 26.49
CA TYR A 399 -25.57 1.05 27.66
C TYR A 399 -25.72 1.94 28.91
N ALA A 400 -26.71 2.85 28.94
CA ALA A 400 -26.95 3.75 30.09
C ALA A 400 -27.19 2.99 31.42
N ASP A 401 -27.76 1.80 31.34
CA ASP A 401 -28.03 0.94 32.51
C ASP A 401 -26.78 0.34 33.16
N VAL A 402 -25.61 0.41 32.51
CA VAL A 402 -24.35 -0.09 33.06
C VAL A 402 -23.80 0.93 34.07
N PRO A 403 -23.74 0.60 35.37
CA PRO A 403 -23.45 1.60 36.41
C PRO A 403 -22.03 2.19 36.31
N GLN A 404 -21.04 1.34 36.00
CA GLN A 404 -19.65 1.75 35.94
C GLN A 404 -19.28 2.31 34.57
N LYS A 405 -18.70 3.53 34.56
CA LYS A 405 -18.30 4.20 33.32
C LYS A 405 -17.29 3.36 32.51
N GLN A 406 -16.36 2.69 33.18
CA GLN A 406 -15.35 1.84 32.50
C GLN A 406 -16.00 0.65 31.80
N ASP A 407 -16.96 -0.02 32.45
CA ASP A 407 -17.66 -1.17 31.86
C ASP A 407 -18.55 -0.73 30.70
N ARG A 408 -19.17 0.46 30.79
CA ARG A 408 -19.92 1.05 29.69
C ARG A 408 -19.05 1.34 28.48
N LEU A 409 -17.89 1.96 28.69
CA LEU A 409 -16.90 2.20 27.62
C LEU A 409 -16.43 0.90 26.95
N LYS A 410 -16.24 -0.15 27.76
CA LYS A 410 -15.88 -1.47 27.24
C LYS A 410 -16.98 -2.03 26.32
N LYS A 411 -18.25 -1.98 26.76
CA LYS A 411 -19.39 -2.45 25.95
C LYS A 411 -19.54 -1.68 24.63
N VAL A 412 -19.35 -0.35 24.65
CA VAL A 412 -19.37 0.44 23.41
C VAL A 412 -18.26 0.02 22.45
N LYS A 413 -17.04 -0.22 22.96
CA LYS A 413 -15.93 -0.71 22.13
C LYS A 413 -16.14 -2.11 21.56
N GLU A 414 -16.95 -2.94 22.22
CA GLU A 414 -17.33 -4.28 21.77
C GLU A 414 -18.62 -4.29 20.93
N ASP A 415 -19.31 -3.14 20.82
CA ASP A 415 -20.57 -3.03 20.11
C ASP A 415 -20.42 -3.24 18.60
N ARG A 416 -21.33 -4.00 18.00
CA ARG A 416 -21.30 -4.36 16.59
C ARG A 416 -21.50 -3.18 15.63
N TYR A 417 -22.29 -2.20 16.01
CA TYR A 417 -22.55 -1.01 15.19
C TYR A 417 -21.41 -0.01 15.28
N TYR A 418 -20.85 0.17 16.49
CA TYR A 418 -19.66 1.00 16.67
C TYR A 418 -18.46 0.46 15.90
N ASN A 419 -18.36 -0.87 15.79
CA ASN A 419 -17.30 -1.59 15.05
C ASN A 419 -17.71 -1.98 13.63
N ALA A 420 -18.81 -1.43 13.09
CA ALA A 420 -19.22 -1.72 11.73
C ALA A 420 -18.10 -1.32 10.74
N LEU A 421 -17.86 -2.17 9.76
CA LEU A 421 -16.81 -1.97 8.77
C LEU A 421 -17.12 -0.77 7.88
N GLN A 422 -16.21 0.18 7.83
CA GLN A 422 -16.32 1.34 6.96
C GLN A 422 -15.61 1.06 5.63
N VAL A 423 -16.35 1.18 4.54
CA VAL A 423 -15.89 0.80 3.19
C VAL A 423 -16.26 1.84 2.14
N LYS A 424 -15.53 1.83 1.03
CA LYS A 424 -15.86 2.55 -0.20
C LYS A 424 -15.83 1.59 -1.39
N PHE A 425 -16.50 1.97 -2.48
CA PHE A 425 -16.31 1.26 -3.74
C PHE A 425 -14.85 1.42 -4.21
N ALA A 426 -14.31 0.39 -4.84
CA ALA A 426 -12.90 0.25 -5.17
C ALA A 426 -12.60 0.14 -6.67
N TYR A 427 -13.46 0.65 -7.53
CA TYR A 427 -13.22 0.78 -8.97
C TYR A 427 -12.35 1.99 -9.28
N ALA A 428 -12.50 3.04 -8.45
CA ALA A 428 -11.69 4.24 -8.50
C ALA A 428 -11.23 4.62 -7.08
N ALA A 429 -9.99 5.07 -6.97
CA ALA A 429 -9.38 5.47 -5.70
C ALA A 429 -8.48 6.70 -5.88
N THR A 430 -8.12 7.36 -4.77
CA THR A 430 -7.06 8.35 -4.77
C THR A 430 -5.70 7.67 -4.92
N CYS A 431 -4.72 8.39 -5.47
CA CYS A 431 -3.38 7.85 -5.68
C CYS A 431 -2.73 7.35 -4.38
N HIS A 432 -2.93 8.02 -3.24
CA HIS A 432 -2.46 7.55 -1.94
C HIS A 432 -3.01 6.16 -1.57
N LYS A 433 -4.29 5.90 -1.88
CA LYS A 433 -4.91 4.60 -1.65
C LYS A 433 -4.50 3.53 -2.66
N ALA A 434 -3.98 3.95 -3.82
CA ALA A 434 -3.45 3.07 -4.84
C ALA A 434 -1.96 2.74 -4.64
N GLN A 435 -1.27 3.40 -3.70
CA GLN A 435 0.12 3.09 -3.38
C GLN A 435 0.28 1.63 -2.91
N GLY A 436 1.42 1.00 -3.25
CA GLY A 436 1.69 -0.40 -2.98
C GLY A 436 0.87 -1.38 -3.84
N GLY A 437 -0.06 -0.89 -4.68
CA GLY A 437 -0.80 -1.66 -5.67
C GLY A 437 -0.25 -1.47 -7.09
N GLN A 438 -0.48 -2.46 -7.95
CA GLN A 438 -0.24 -2.40 -9.39
C GLN A 438 -1.40 -3.08 -10.10
N TRP A 439 -1.73 -2.62 -11.30
CA TRP A 439 -2.83 -3.12 -12.12
C TRP A 439 -2.41 -3.19 -13.58
N ALA A 440 -2.92 -4.16 -14.30
CA ALA A 440 -2.67 -4.29 -15.72
C ALA A 440 -3.13 -3.04 -16.49
N HIS A 441 -4.33 -2.55 -16.20
CA HIS A 441 -4.90 -1.35 -16.82
C HIS A 441 -5.19 -0.26 -15.78
N VAL A 442 -4.57 0.92 -15.97
CA VAL A 442 -4.78 2.07 -15.09
C VAL A 442 -5.29 3.27 -15.88
N TYR A 443 -6.36 3.87 -15.41
CA TYR A 443 -6.93 5.12 -15.90
C TYR A 443 -6.57 6.25 -14.96
N VAL A 444 -5.91 7.29 -15.43
CA VAL A 444 -5.52 8.45 -14.61
C VAL A 444 -6.32 9.66 -15.00
N ASP A 445 -7.08 10.21 -14.07
CA ASP A 445 -7.80 11.47 -14.19
C ASP A 445 -7.20 12.50 -13.23
N GLN A 446 -6.41 13.42 -13.77
CA GLN A 446 -5.84 14.53 -12.97
C GLN A 446 -6.88 15.60 -12.61
N GLY A 447 -8.05 15.60 -13.27
CA GLY A 447 -9.04 16.65 -13.14
C GLY A 447 -8.58 17.97 -13.79
N TYR A 448 -9.17 19.06 -13.34
CA TYR A 448 -8.77 20.40 -13.78
C TYR A 448 -7.44 20.80 -13.16
N MET A 449 -6.50 21.23 -13.99
CA MET A 449 -5.16 21.67 -13.59
C MET A 449 -4.85 23.04 -14.20
N THR A 450 -4.33 23.93 -13.38
CA THR A 450 -3.75 25.22 -13.77
C THR A 450 -2.29 25.27 -13.34
N ASP A 451 -1.54 26.21 -13.88
CA ASP A 451 -0.12 26.38 -13.51
C ASP A 451 0.04 26.69 -12.00
N ASP A 452 -0.93 27.37 -11.38
CA ASP A 452 -0.93 27.67 -9.93
C ASP A 452 -1.10 26.42 -9.05
N MET A 453 -1.59 25.32 -9.61
CA MET A 453 -1.76 24.02 -8.92
C MET A 453 -0.53 23.11 -9.06
N LEU A 454 0.48 23.58 -9.77
CA LEU A 454 1.73 22.85 -9.89
C LEU A 454 2.52 22.95 -8.59
N THR A 455 2.63 21.83 -7.92
CA THR A 455 3.37 21.67 -6.66
C THR A 455 4.26 20.44 -6.74
N PRO A 456 5.30 20.30 -5.92
CA PRO A 456 6.05 19.06 -5.81
C PRO A 456 5.14 17.84 -5.58
N ASP A 457 4.13 17.97 -4.71
CA ASP A 457 3.16 16.91 -4.43
C ASP A 457 2.40 16.44 -5.68
N TYR A 458 2.06 17.38 -6.58
CA TYR A 458 1.43 17.01 -7.84
C TYR A 458 2.36 16.18 -8.72
N ILE A 459 3.62 16.52 -8.76
CA ILE A 459 4.61 15.79 -9.58
C ILE A 459 4.84 14.38 -9.01
N HIS A 460 4.97 14.26 -7.67
CA HIS A 460 5.01 12.95 -6.99
C HIS A 460 3.73 12.14 -7.24
N TRP A 461 2.57 12.82 -7.21
CA TRP A 461 1.29 12.20 -7.52
C TRP A 461 1.25 11.64 -8.94
N LEU A 462 1.70 12.42 -9.92
CA LEU A 462 1.70 12.03 -11.33
C LEU A 462 2.62 10.82 -11.57
N TYR A 463 3.84 10.90 -11.06
CA TYR A 463 4.80 9.80 -11.13
C TYR A 463 4.23 8.52 -10.48
N THR A 464 3.66 8.65 -9.28
CA THR A 464 3.09 7.52 -8.57
C THR A 464 1.91 6.92 -9.34
N ALA A 465 1.01 7.75 -9.88
CA ALA A 465 -0.15 7.29 -10.64
C ALA A 465 0.27 6.51 -11.90
N PHE A 466 1.26 7.02 -12.65
CA PHE A 466 1.75 6.36 -13.87
C PHE A 466 2.37 5.00 -13.58
N THR A 467 3.18 4.93 -12.52
CA THR A 467 3.89 3.70 -12.14
C THR A 467 3.00 2.62 -11.53
N ARG A 468 1.69 2.85 -11.41
CA ARG A 468 0.70 1.81 -11.00
C ARG A 468 0.30 0.91 -12.16
N ALA A 469 0.46 1.34 -13.41
CA ALA A 469 0.15 0.54 -14.59
C ALA A 469 1.29 -0.43 -14.92
N THR A 470 0.92 -1.68 -15.23
CA THR A 470 1.89 -2.70 -15.65
C THR A 470 1.79 -3.05 -17.14
N GLU A 471 0.63 -2.84 -17.78
CA GLU A 471 0.41 -3.14 -19.19
C GLU A 471 -0.10 -1.93 -19.98
N GLN A 472 -1.12 -1.22 -19.47
CA GLN A 472 -1.75 -0.10 -20.19
C GLN A 472 -2.05 1.06 -19.25
N LEU A 473 -1.62 2.25 -19.66
CA LEU A 473 -1.93 3.52 -19.00
C LEU A 473 -2.85 4.35 -19.89
N TYR A 474 -4.00 4.71 -19.36
CA TYR A 474 -4.99 5.56 -20.03
C TYR A 474 -5.08 6.91 -19.32
N LEU A 475 -4.82 8.00 -20.04
CA LEU A 475 -4.94 9.36 -19.51
C LEU A 475 -6.29 9.96 -19.93
N VAL A 476 -7.16 10.18 -18.96
CA VAL A 476 -8.55 10.59 -19.19
C VAL A 476 -8.63 12.11 -19.39
N ASN A 477 -9.21 12.54 -20.50
CA ASN A 477 -9.37 13.97 -20.85
C ASN A 477 -8.08 14.78 -20.67
N TRP A 478 -6.94 14.22 -21.08
CA TRP A 478 -5.65 14.87 -20.87
C TRP A 478 -5.54 16.16 -21.71
N PRO A 479 -5.12 17.30 -21.12
CA PRO A 479 -5.03 18.55 -21.86
C PRO A 479 -4.00 18.50 -22.98
N VAL A 480 -4.35 18.99 -24.18
CA VAL A 480 -3.44 19.04 -25.33
C VAL A 480 -2.18 19.87 -25.02
N ALA A 481 -2.29 20.90 -24.17
CA ALA A 481 -1.14 21.69 -23.73
C ALA A 481 -0.10 20.89 -22.92
N GLN A 482 -0.50 19.75 -22.36
CA GLN A 482 0.35 18.82 -21.61
C GLN A 482 0.73 17.58 -22.44
N THR A 483 0.59 17.63 -23.74
CA THR A 483 1.06 16.61 -24.68
C THR A 483 2.33 17.09 -25.36
N ALA A 484 3.33 16.21 -25.44
CA ALA A 484 4.48 16.45 -26.31
C ALA A 484 3.99 16.34 -27.76
N LEU A 485 4.18 17.40 -28.53
CA LEU A 485 3.95 17.35 -29.97
C LEU A 485 5.00 16.44 -30.59
N SER A 486 4.59 15.51 -31.45
CA SER A 486 5.53 14.78 -32.29
C SER A 486 6.28 15.81 -33.16
N ASP A 487 7.60 15.86 -33.03
CA ASP A 487 8.43 16.52 -34.02
C ASP A 487 8.15 15.82 -35.38
N LYS A 488 7.35 16.46 -36.22
CA LYS A 488 7.11 16.05 -37.60
C LYS A 488 8.30 16.38 -38.46
#